data_2d79a7d3d5157deb22f5a10f8a8b198d
#
_entry.id   2d79a7d3d5157deb22f5a10f8a8b198d
#
_cell.length_a   1.000
_cell.length_b   1.000
_cell.length_c   1.000
_cell.angle_alpha   90.00
_cell.angle_beta   90.00
_cell.angle_gamma   90.00
#
_symmetry.space_group_name_H-M   'P 1'
#
loop_
_entity.id
_entity.type
_entity.pdbx_description
1 polymer ?
#
loop_
_entity_poly.entity_id
_entity_poly.type
_entity_poly.pdbx_seq_one_letter_code
_entity_poly.pdbx_strand_id
1 'polypeptide(L)'
;GFSRNLVIICSALSVGFTFYCWYYLPVFNFLKFKKGNDIEKLTTLPPNAKKEVREMVFIYTKDGKDYEFTTAQLTEKGIMENPAYKYKDRLDKVIEEGDKPEIHDFMMADQDGVDHAAEFFEKDEYKLLFVSQGLAATRERPMKKIAELATDFTEKSKLQFWALTSSAPADAEVIRHQYQFMFKFYYGDNTNLKSIIRSNPGLLLFKKSTVVETWPSTDLPDYEEVLEIMKAH
;
A
#
# COMPACT_ATOMS: atom_id res chain seq x y z
N GLY A 1 -11.29 -46.34 -18.87
CA GLY A 1 -10.70 -45.39 -19.82
C GLY A 1 -11.05 -43.93 -19.59
N PHE A 2 -12.33 -43.56 -19.64
CA PHE A 2 -12.78 -42.14 -19.65
C PHE A 2 -12.37 -41.38 -18.38
N SER A 3 -12.57 -41.92 -17.19
CA SER A 3 -12.23 -41.32 -15.91
C SER A 3 -10.70 -41.08 -15.77
N ARG A 4 -9.85 -41.98 -16.24
CA ARG A 4 -8.41 -41.83 -16.18
C ARG A 4 -7.93 -40.71 -17.10
N ASN A 5 -8.46 -40.59 -18.30
CA ASN A 5 -8.12 -39.52 -19.23
C ASN A 5 -8.60 -38.15 -18.71
N LEU A 6 -9.78 -38.09 -18.08
CA LEU A 6 -10.28 -36.86 -17.45
C LEU A 6 -9.36 -36.39 -16.31
N VAL A 7 -8.92 -37.31 -15.45
CA VAL A 7 -7.97 -36.99 -14.36
C VAL A 7 -6.66 -36.44 -14.92
N ILE A 8 -6.11 -37.05 -15.96
CA ILE A 8 -4.87 -36.60 -16.61
C ILE A 8 -5.03 -35.17 -17.18
N ILE A 9 -6.16 -34.92 -17.87
CA ILE A 9 -6.44 -33.61 -18.46
C ILE A 9 -6.58 -32.55 -17.34
N CYS A 10 -7.37 -32.83 -16.30
CA CYS A 10 -7.54 -31.91 -15.18
C CYS A 10 -6.21 -31.63 -14.46
N SER A 11 -5.38 -32.66 -14.27
CA SER A 11 -4.06 -32.48 -13.65
C SER A 11 -3.14 -31.62 -14.53
N ALA A 12 -3.11 -31.86 -15.83
CA ALA A 12 -2.32 -31.05 -16.76
C ALA A 12 -2.78 -29.58 -16.79
N LEU A 13 -4.09 -29.34 -16.80
CA LEU A 13 -4.66 -28.00 -16.73
C LEU A 13 -4.30 -27.30 -15.41
N SER A 14 -4.40 -28.01 -14.27
CA SER A 14 -4.02 -27.46 -12.96
C SER A 14 -2.55 -27.08 -12.89
N VAL A 15 -1.66 -27.94 -13.41
CA VAL A 15 -0.23 -27.67 -13.48
C VAL A 15 0.03 -26.47 -14.39
N GLY A 16 -0.56 -26.44 -15.59
CA GLY A 16 -0.45 -25.31 -16.52
C GLY A 16 -0.93 -23.98 -15.91
N PHE A 17 -2.07 -24.02 -15.21
CA PHE A 17 -2.60 -22.83 -14.52
C PHE A 17 -1.69 -22.37 -13.38
N THR A 18 -1.07 -23.31 -12.64
CA THR A 18 -0.09 -22.98 -11.59
C THR A 18 1.13 -22.27 -12.18
N PHE A 19 1.68 -22.77 -13.30
CA PHE A 19 2.78 -22.10 -13.99
C PHE A 19 2.38 -20.73 -14.54
N TYR A 20 1.19 -20.62 -15.09
CA TYR A 20 0.65 -19.32 -15.53
C TYR A 20 0.61 -18.31 -14.37
N CYS A 21 0.00 -18.68 -13.24
CA CYS A 21 -0.09 -17.79 -12.06
C CYS A 21 1.26 -17.49 -11.40
N TRP A 22 2.28 -18.34 -11.63
CA TRP A 22 3.63 -18.08 -11.14
C TRP A 22 4.39 -17.09 -12.03
N TYR A 23 4.14 -17.11 -13.33
CA TYR A 23 4.83 -16.26 -14.29
C TYR A 23 4.14 -14.89 -14.45
N TYR A 24 2.82 -14.85 -14.50
CA TYR A 24 2.02 -13.65 -14.65
C TYR A 24 1.36 -13.26 -13.33
N LEU A 25 0.79 -12.05 -13.29
CA LEU A 25 -0.10 -11.68 -12.19
C LEU A 25 -1.37 -12.54 -12.21
N PRO A 26 -2.03 -12.77 -11.05
CA PRO A 26 -3.26 -13.53 -11.00
C PRO A 26 -4.32 -12.98 -11.95
N VAL A 27 -5.01 -13.86 -12.68
CA VAL A 27 -6.10 -13.49 -13.62
C VAL A 27 -7.18 -12.65 -12.94
N PHE A 28 -7.51 -13.00 -11.68
CA PHE A 28 -8.41 -12.21 -10.84
C PHE A 28 -7.59 -11.40 -9.84
N ASN A 29 -7.44 -10.11 -10.11
CA ASN A 29 -6.76 -9.21 -9.21
C ASN A 29 -7.75 -8.61 -8.20
N PHE A 30 -7.68 -9.10 -6.95
CA PHE A 30 -8.48 -8.59 -5.82
C PHE A 30 -7.79 -7.48 -5.04
N LEU A 31 -6.59 -7.08 -5.45
CA LEU A 31 -5.88 -5.99 -4.79
C LEU A 31 -6.59 -4.66 -5.04
N LYS A 32 -6.39 -3.73 -4.11
CA LYS A 32 -6.94 -2.37 -4.24
C LYS A 32 -6.28 -1.59 -5.37
N PHE A 33 -5.03 -1.88 -5.66
CA PHE A 33 -4.23 -1.26 -6.75
C PHE A 33 -4.41 -1.98 -8.10
N LYS A 34 -5.60 -2.48 -8.38
CA LYS A 34 -5.92 -3.06 -9.68
C LYS A 34 -6.24 -1.99 -10.72
N LYS A 35 -6.05 -2.33 -11.98
CA LYS A 35 -6.41 -1.49 -13.14
C LYS A 35 -7.82 -0.88 -13.01
N GLY A 36 -7.92 0.42 -13.25
CA GLY A 36 -9.15 1.20 -13.21
C GLY A 36 -9.52 1.77 -11.84
N ASN A 37 -8.84 1.38 -10.76
CA ASN A 37 -9.10 1.94 -9.43
C ASN A 37 -8.42 3.30 -9.25
N ASP A 38 -9.16 4.23 -8.67
CA ASP A 38 -8.68 5.54 -8.25
C ASP A 38 -8.23 5.44 -6.78
N ILE A 39 -6.92 5.44 -6.58
CA ILE A 39 -6.32 5.17 -5.26
C ILE A 39 -6.56 6.33 -4.28
N GLU A 40 -6.54 7.57 -4.75
CA GLU A 40 -6.83 8.74 -3.92
C GLU A 40 -8.24 8.65 -3.30
N LYS A 41 -9.23 8.21 -4.08
CA LYS A 41 -10.59 7.98 -3.55
C LYS A 41 -10.65 6.84 -2.54
N LEU A 42 -9.86 5.80 -2.73
CA LEU A 42 -9.81 4.66 -1.81
C LEU A 42 -9.05 4.98 -0.51
N THR A 43 -8.17 5.99 -0.52
CA THR A 43 -7.45 6.48 0.67
C THR A 43 -8.21 7.55 1.44
N THR A 44 -9.28 8.11 0.87
CA THR A 44 -10.07 9.16 1.51
C THR A 44 -11.39 8.61 2.05
N LEU A 45 -11.86 9.20 3.15
CA LEU A 45 -13.19 8.89 3.68
C LEU A 45 -14.27 9.57 2.83
N PRO A 46 -15.39 8.88 2.52
CA PRO A 46 -16.52 9.51 1.85
C PRO A 46 -17.09 10.65 2.69
N PRO A 47 -17.71 11.67 2.09
CA PRO A 47 -18.21 12.86 2.81
C PRO A 47 -19.23 12.54 3.92
N ASN A 48 -19.93 11.41 3.79
CA ASN A 48 -20.92 10.90 4.75
C ASN A 48 -20.40 9.79 5.66
N ALA A 49 -19.07 9.64 5.75
CA ALA A 49 -18.46 8.65 6.63
C ALA A 49 -18.85 8.89 8.10
N LYS A 50 -19.13 7.80 8.79
CA LYS A 50 -19.40 7.80 10.22
C LYS A 50 -18.11 8.19 10.96
N LYS A 51 -18.22 9.24 11.78
CA LYS A 51 -17.08 9.66 12.61
C LYS A 51 -16.92 8.72 13.81
N GLU A 52 -15.68 8.48 14.18
CA GLU A 52 -15.36 7.77 15.42
C GLU A 52 -15.84 8.59 16.61
N VAL A 53 -16.58 7.93 17.51
CA VAL A 53 -17.04 8.53 18.76
C VAL A 53 -16.14 8.03 19.88
N ARG A 54 -15.41 8.96 20.52
CA ARG A 54 -14.59 8.67 21.69
C ARG A 54 -15.23 9.27 22.93
N GLU A 55 -15.21 8.53 24.02
CA GLU A 55 -15.62 9.00 25.33
C GLU A 55 -14.43 8.97 26.29
N MET A 56 -14.32 10.04 27.07
CA MET A 56 -13.30 10.16 28.09
C MET A 56 -13.71 9.37 29.34
N VAL A 57 -12.91 8.37 29.68
CA VAL A 57 -13.13 7.52 30.84
C VAL A 57 -12.03 7.77 31.86
N PHE A 58 -12.44 7.96 33.11
CA PHE A 58 -11.55 8.20 34.25
C PHE A 58 -11.45 6.96 35.12
N ILE A 59 -10.25 6.60 35.48
CA ILE A 59 -9.98 5.47 36.36
C ILE A 59 -9.76 5.98 37.77
N TYR A 60 -10.56 5.49 38.67
CA TYR A 60 -10.44 5.75 40.11
C TYR A 60 -10.21 4.43 40.85
N THR A 61 -9.33 4.44 41.83
CA THR A 61 -9.07 3.28 42.71
C THR A 61 -9.79 3.46 44.03
N LYS A 62 -10.52 2.42 44.47
CA LYS A 62 -11.14 2.29 45.78
C LYS A 62 -10.91 0.89 46.33
N ASP A 63 -10.46 0.77 47.57
CA ASP A 63 -10.20 -0.50 48.25
C ASP A 63 -9.29 -1.46 47.43
N GLY A 64 -8.28 -0.88 46.75
CA GLY A 64 -7.35 -1.62 45.89
C GLY A 64 -7.90 -2.13 44.57
N LYS A 65 -9.13 -1.72 44.19
CA LYS A 65 -9.76 -2.05 42.91
C LYS A 65 -9.92 -0.81 42.07
N ASP A 66 -9.72 -0.97 40.76
CA ASP A 66 -9.91 0.10 39.78
C ASP A 66 -11.35 0.09 39.24
N TYR A 67 -11.92 1.28 39.11
CA TYR A 67 -13.25 1.54 38.59
C TYR A 67 -13.16 2.55 37.48
N GLU A 68 -13.88 2.29 36.38
CA GLU A 68 -13.99 3.20 35.26
C GLU A 68 -15.28 4.03 35.36
N PHE A 69 -15.16 5.33 35.16
CA PHE A 69 -16.29 6.26 35.16
C PHE A 69 -16.21 7.20 33.97
N THR A 70 -17.33 7.40 33.28
CA THR A 70 -17.47 8.47 32.30
C THR A 70 -17.60 9.82 33.01
N THR A 71 -17.41 10.92 32.26
CA THR A 71 -17.60 12.27 32.82
C THR A 71 -19.01 12.45 33.45
N ALA A 72 -20.04 11.94 32.79
CA ALA A 72 -21.42 11.98 33.29
C ALA A 72 -21.55 11.20 34.60
N GLN A 73 -21.01 10.01 34.71
CA GLN A 73 -21.04 9.17 35.91
C GLN A 73 -20.26 9.76 37.08
N LEU A 74 -19.17 10.48 36.84
CA LEU A 74 -18.40 11.17 37.87
C LEU A 74 -19.25 12.22 38.56
N THR A 75 -20.01 13.00 37.77
CA THR A 75 -20.89 14.06 38.25
C THR A 75 -22.12 13.47 38.95
N GLU A 76 -22.81 12.53 38.33
CA GLU A 76 -24.03 11.91 38.85
C GLU A 76 -23.80 11.18 40.18
N LYS A 77 -22.68 10.48 40.31
CA LYS A 77 -22.32 9.68 41.51
C LYS A 77 -21.51 10.44 42.52
N GLY A 78 -21.14 11.70 42.28
CA GLY A 78 -20.32 12.54 43.16
C GLY A 78 -18.94 11.91 43.47
N ILE A 79 -18.39 11.16 42.51
CA ILE A 79 -17.12 10.40 42.72
C ILE A 79 -15.97 11.36 43.01
N MET A 80 -15.95 12.55 42.39
CA MET A 80 -14.87 13.52 42.53
C MET A 80 -14.79 14.11 43.96
N GLU A 81 -15.93 14.16 44.64
CA GLU A 81 -16.03 14.71 46.02
C GLU A 81 -15.90 13.62 47.09
N ASN A 82 -15.89 12.34 46.69
CA ASN A 82 -15.84 11.22 47.61
C ASN A 82 -14.39 10.80 47.90
N PRO A 83 -13.88 11.02 49.13
CA PRO A 83 -12.47 10.76 49.49
C PRO A 83 -12.08 9.26 49.43
N ALA A 84 -13.06 8.36 49.34
CA ALA A 84 -12.78 6.93 49.18
C ALA A 84 -12.26 6.56 47.79
N TYR A 85 -12.49 7.42 46.79
CA TYR A 85 -12.03 7.22 45.43
C TYR A 85 -10.80 8.09 45.17
N LYS A 86 -9.71 7.46 44.79
CA LYS A 86 -8.47 8.14 44.38
C LYS A 86 -8.32 8.10 42.88
N TYR A 87 -8.18 9.26 42.25
CA TYR A 87 -7.88 9.35 40.81
C TYR A 87 -6.58 8.62 40.50
N LYS A 88 -6.61 7.79 39.45
CA LYS A 88 -5.47 7.03 38.97
C LYS A 88 -5.04 7.45 37.59
N ASP A 89 -5.95 7.45 36.61
CA ASP A 89 -5.62 7.70 35.20
C ASP A 89 -6.85 8.14 34.40
N ARG A 90 -6.60 8.56 33.16
CA ARG A 90 -7.61 8.92 32.16
C ARG A 90 -7.33 8.21 30.85
N LEU A 91 -8.35 7.60 30.25
CA LEU A 91 -8.29 6.93 28.96
C LEU A 91 -9.34 7.48 28.01
N ASP A 92 -8.98 7.65 26.73
CA ASP A 92 -9.95 7.90 25.67
C ASP A 92 -10.40 6.53 25.10
N LYS A 93 -11.65 6.15 25.41
CA LYS A 93 -12.24 4.87 24.99
C LYS A 93 -13.08 5.09 23.72
N VAL A 94 -12.80 4.34 22.67
CA VAL A 94 -13.65 4.34 21.47
C VAL A 94 -14.97 3.67 21.81
N ILE A 95 -16.07 4.41 21.73
CA ILE A 95 -17.42 3.92 21.99
C ILE A 95 -18.05 3.41 20.69
N GLU A 96 -17.83 4.12 19.60
CA GLU A 96 -18.26 3.71 18.28
C GLU A 96 -17.11 3.87 17.29
N GLU A 97 -16.78 2.79 16.61
CA GLU A 97 -15.79 2.86 15.53
C GLU A 97 -16.36 3.68 14.36
N GLY A 98 -15.56 4.60 13.87
CA GLY A 98 -15.84 5.32 12.63
C GLY A 98 -15.53 4.48 11.40
N ASP A 99 -16.03 4.92 10.26
CA ASP A 99 -15.63 4.35 8.98
C ASP A 99 -14.15 4.60 8.74
N LYS A 100 -13.48 3.62 8.12
CA LYS A 100 -12.09 3.75 7.70
C LYS A 100 -12.03 3.75 6.17
N PRO A 101 -11.09 4.46 5.56
CA PRO A 101 -10.89 4.37 4.12
C PRO A 101 -10.51 2.93 3.75
N GLU A 102 -10.80 2.53 2.52
CA GLU A 102 -10.46 1.18 2.05
C GLU A 102 -8.95 0.92 2.05
N ILE A 103 -8.16 1.96 1.82
CA ILE A 103 -6.70 1.95 1.92
C ILE A 103 -6.34 2.99 2.98
N HIS A 104 -5.96 2.55 4.18
CA HIS A 104 -5.68 3.45 5.31
C HIS A 104 -4.18 3.59 5.60
N ASP A 105 -3.33 2.76 4.97
CA ASP A 105 -1.91 2.70 5.29
C ASP A 105 -1.00 3.01 4.09
N PHE A 106 -1.54 3.63 3.02
CA PHE A 106 -0.71 4.02 1.88
C PHE A 106 0.13 5.25 2.25
N MET A 107 1.43 5.07 2.28
CA MET A 107 2.40 6.10 2.62
C MET A 107 3.62 5.95 1.70
N MET A 108 4.19 7.08 1.31
CA MET A 108 5.42 7.20 0.52
C MET A 108 6.40 8.09 1.27
N ALA A 109 6.99 7.57 2.36
CA ALA A 109 7.91 8.34 3.19
C ALA A 109 9.27 8.53 2.51
N ASP A 110 9.87 9.70 2.63
CA ASP A 110 11.27 9.91 2.29
C ASP A 110 12.20 9.43 3.43
N GLN A 111 13.51 9.70 3.30
CA GLN A 111 14.50 9.32 4.32
C GLN A 111 14.31 10.04 5.66
N ASP A 112 13.66 11.20 5.65
CA ASP A 112 13.36 12.00 6.84
C ASP A 112 12.00 11.63 7.46
N GLY A 113 11.27 10.69 6.84
CA GLY A 113 9.97 10.23 7.28
C GLY A 113 8.80 11.10 6.84
N VAL A 114 9.02 12.06 5.93
CA VAL A 114 7.95 12.91 5.38
C VAL A 114 7.18 12.12 4.32
N ASP A 115 5.85 12.13 4.44
CA ASP A 115 4.97 11.44 3.49
C ASP A 115 4.72 12.28 2.22
N HIS A 116 5.00 11.70 1.06
CA HIS A 116 4.82 12.29 -0.27
C HIS A 116 3.65 11.68 -1.06
N ALA A 117 2.77 10.90 -0.42
CA ALA A 117 1.63 10.28 -1.12
C ALA A 117 0.70 11.32 -1.75
N ALA A 118 0.46 12.45 -1.08
CA ALA A 118 -0.35 13.54 -1.62
C ALA A 118 0.28 14.15 -2.88
N GLU A 119 1.61 14.41 -2.86
CA GLU A 119 2.36 14.90 -4.01
C GLU A 119 2.31 13.94 -5.19
N PHE A 120 2.38 12.64 -4.91
CA PHE A 120 2.25 11.60 -5.94
C PHE A 120 0.91 11.68 -6.68
N PHE A 121 -0.21 12.03 -6.01
CA PHE A 121 -1.53 12.11 -6.61
C PHE A 121 -1.90 13.50 -7.16
N GLU A 122 -1.17 14.56 -6.81
CA GLU A 122 -1.55 15.95 -7.09
C GLU A 122 -1.67 16.25 -8.58
N LYS A 123 -0.67 15.84 -9.39
CA LYS A 123 -0.59 16.21 -10.81
C LYS A 123 -1.37 15.24 -11.68
N ASP A 124 -2.18 15.78 -12.61
CA ASP A 124 -2.89 15.00 -13.65
C ASP A 124 -1.91 14.64 -14.79
N GLU A 125 -0.90 13.86 -14.44
CA GLU A 125 0.13 13.39 -15.36
C GLU A 125 0.24 11.86 -15.26
N TYR A 126 0.80 11.24 -16.29
CA TYR A 126 1.21 9.84 -16.21
C TYR A 126 2.46 9.71 -15.36
N LYS A 127 2.51 8.65 -14.55
CA LYS A 127 3.63 8.33 -13.67
C LYS A 127 3.85 6.82 -13.63
N LEU A 128 5.10 6.41 -13.59
CA LEU A 128 5.45 5.03 -13.33
C LEU A 128 5.83 4.87 -11.86
N LEU A 129 5.23 3.88 -11.20
CA LEU A 129 5.56 3.49 -9.83
C LEU A 129 6.24 2.12 -9.84
N PHE A 130 7.53 2.11 -9.56
CA PHE A 130 8.29 0.92 -9.26
C PHE A 130 8.06 0.52 -7.79
N VAL A 131 7.67 -0.71 -7.55
CA VAL A 131 7.43 -1.24 -6.20
C VAL A 131 8.34 -2.43 -5.94
N SER A 132 9.12 -2.38 -4.88
CA SER A 132 9.94 -3.50 -4.44
C SER A 132 9.73 -3.78 -2.95
N GLN A 133 9.25 -4.98 -2.64
CA GLN A 133 9.06 -5.47 -1.27
C GLN A 133 10.39 -5.77 -0.56
N GLY A 134 11.50 -5.79 -1.30
CA GLY A 134 12.86 -6.00 -0.80
C GLY A 134 13.84 -6.00 -1.94
N LEU A 135 14.64 -4.95 -2.04
CA LEU A 135 15.58 -4.75 -3.15
C LEU A 135 16.63 -5.87 -3.26
N ALA A 136 17.13 -6.35 -2.12
CA ALA A 136 18.11 -7.44 -2.08
C ALA A 136 17.56 -8.78 -2.62
N ALA A 137 16.24 -8.98 -2.61
CA ALA A 137 15.58 -10.18 -3.13
C ALA A 137 15.18 -10.06 -4.60
N THR A 138 15.45 -8.93 -5.24
CA THR A 138 15.13 -8.71 -6.66
C THR A 138 16.15 -9.39 -7.57
N ARG A 139 15.67 -9.91 -8.71
CA ARG A 139 16.56 -10.50 -9.72
C ARG A 139 17.21 -9.38 -10.55
N GLU A 140 18.42 -9.64 -11.04
CA GLU A 140 19.19 -8.68 -11.82
C GLU A 140 18.50 -8.27 -13.13
N ARG A 141 17.91 -9.22 -13.86
CA ARG A 141 17.27 -8.97 -15.17
C ARG A 141 16.12 -7.96 -15.09
N PRO A 142 15.13 -8.09 -14.18
CA PRO A 142 14.10 -7.06 -14.01
C PRO A 142 14.67 -5.68 -13.61
N MET A 143 15.70 -5.64 -12.77
CA MET A 143 16.31 -4.38 -12.34
C MET A 143 16.97 -3.65 -13.51
N LYS A 144 17.69 -4.35 -14.37
CA LYS A 144 18.26 -3.77 -15.61
C LYS A 144 17.17 -3.24 -16.54
N LYS A 145 16.09 -4.00 -16.74
CA LYS A 145 14.96 -3.56 -17.57
C LYS A 145 14.30 -2.29 -17.03
N ILE A 146 14.15 -2.18 -15.71
CA ILE A 146 13.62 -0.98 -15.06
C ILE A 146 14.58 0.21 -15.21
N ALA A 147 15.89 -0.01 -15.13
CA ALA A 147 16.88 1.05 -15.35
C ALA A 147 16.83 1.59 -16.78
N GLU A 148 16.77 0.70 -17.77
CA GLU A 148 16.60 1.05 -19.19
C GLU A 148 15.31 1.85 -19.40
N LEU A 149 14.19 1.36 -18.89
CA LEU A 149 12.89 2.01 -18.99
C LEU A 149 12.87 3.39 -18.33
N ALA A 150 13.45 3.53 -17.13
CA ALA A 150 13.53 4.80 -16.43
C ALA A 150 14.39 5.83 -17.17
N THR A 151 15.49 5.39 -17.79
CA THR A 151 16.35 6.22 -18.64
C THR A 151 15.57 6.72 -19.86
N ASP A 152 14.90 5.81 -20.58
CA ASP A 152 14.11 6.15 -21.74
C ASP A 152 13.01 7.18 -21.42
N PHE A 153 12.29 7.02 -20.30
CA PHE A 153 11.28 7.97 -19.89
C PHE A 153 11.83 9.32 -19.48
N THR A 154 12.98 9.36 -18.79
CA THR A 154 13.63 10.59 -18.41
C THR A 154 14.11 11.37 -19.64
N GLU A 155 14.72 10.70 -20.61
CA GLU A 155 15.31 11.33 -21.79
C GLU A 155 14.29 11.70 -22.86
N LYS A 156 13.31 10.81 -23.13
CA LYS A 156 12.41 10.93 -24.29
C LYS A 156 11.08 11.60 -23.97
N SER A 157 10.51 11.44 -22.74
CA SER A 157 9.15 11.89 -22.45
C SER A 157 8.98 12.75 -21.21
N LYS A 158 10.02 12.92 -20.38
CA LYS A 158 9.98 13.62 -19.08
C LYS A 158 8.93 13.08 -18.11
N LEU A 159 8.54 11.81 -18.28
CA LEU A 159 7.57 11.15 -17.42
C LEU A 159 8.19 10.92 -16.03
N GLN A 160 7.41 11.15 -14.99
CA GLN A 160 7.90 10.95 -13.63
C GLN A 160 8.00 9.46 -13.29
N PHE A 161 9.16 9.06 -12.79
CA PHE A 161 9.40 7.72 -12.28
C PHE A 161 9.54 7.78 -10.75
N TRP A 162 8.69 7.04 -10.06
CA TRP A 162 8.65 6.95 -8.60
C TRP A 162 9.04 5.54 -8.17
N ALA A 163 9.71 5.42 -7.05
CA ALA A 163 10.09 4.12 -6.50
C ALA A 163 9.66 4.00 -5.04
N LEU A 164 9.01 2.91 -4.68
CA LEU A 164 8.54 2.62 -3.35
C LEU A 164 9.09 1.26 -2.88
N THR A 165 9.77 1.23 -1.74
CA THR A 165 10.39 0.02 -1.20
C THR A 165 10.23 -0.09 0.31
N SER A 166 10.32 -1.32 0.84
CA SER A 166 10.47 -1.56 2.28
C SER A 166 11.90 -1.85 2.72
N SER A 167 12.87 -1.74 1.79
CA SER A 167 14.29 -1.86 2.13
C SER A 167 14.77 -0.64 2.90
N ALA A 168 15.81 -0.82 3.72
CA ALA A 168 16.42 0.30 4.42
C ALA A 168 17.01 1.34 3.43
N PRO A 169 17.05 2.63 3.78
CA PRO A 169 17.60 3.68 2.91
C PRO A 169 19.03 3.39 2.43
N ALA A 170 19.88 2.84 3.29
CA ALA A 170 21.24 2.49 2.91
C ALA A 170 21.29 1.41 1.80
N ASP A 171 20.44 0.40 1.87
CA ASP A 171 20.34 -0.65 0.86
C ASP A 171 19.79 -0.09 -0.47
N ALA A 172 18.81 0.81 -0.39
CA ALA A 172 18.25 1.49 -1.56
C ALA A 172 19.30 2.33 -2.29
N GLU A 173 20.18 3.03 -1.56
CA GLU A 173 21.27 3.81 -2.15
C GLU A 173 22.30 2.91 -2.85
N VAL A 174 22.65 1.77 -2.27
CA VAL A 174 23.54 0.79 -2.93
C VAL A 174 22.95 0.34 -4.27
N ILE A 175 21.69 -0.01 -4.30
CA ILE A 175 20.97 -0.44 -5.51
C ILE A 175 20.85 0.72 -6.51
N ARG A 176 20.54 1.93 -6.04
CA ARG A 176 20.46 3.12 -6.87
C ARG A 176 21.77 3.37 -7.63
N HIS A 177 22.90 3.26 -6.94
CA HIS A 177 24.21 3.40 -7.56
C HIS A 177 24.55 2.23 -8.50
N GLN A 178 24.25 1.00 -8.10
CA GLN A 178 24.52 -0.21 -8.90
C GLN A 178 23.83 -0.18 -10.26
N TYR A 179 22.59 0.27 -10.32
CA TYR A 179 21.78 0.30 -11.54
C TYR A 179 21.64 1.70 -12.13
N GLN A 180 22.34 2.71 -11.56
CA GLN A 180 22.33 4.09 -12.02
C GLN A 180 20.92 4.70 -12.09
N PHE A 181 20.06 4.35 -11.14
CA PHE A 181 18.72 4.90 -11.08
C PHE A 181 18.75 6.41 -10.82
N MET A 182 18.09 7.19 -11.69
CA MET A 182 17.99 8.64 -11.60
C MET A 182 16.80 9.12 -10.76
N PHE A 183 15.94 8.22 -10.33
CA PHE A 183 14.77 8.51 -9.51
C PHE A 183 15.06 8.31 -8.02
N LYS A 184 14.23 8.94 -7.17
CA LYS A 184 14.28 8.80 -5.72
C LYS A 184 13.52 7.56 -5.26
N PHE A 185 14.01 6.96 -4.18
CA PHE A 185 13.27 5.93 -3.45
C PHE A 185 12.46 6.56 -2.32
N TYR A 186 11.23 6.11 -2.21
CA TYR A 186 10.34 6.32 -1.07
C TYR A 186 10.17 5.00 -0.32
N TYR A 187 9.80 5.10 0.94
CA TYR A 187 9.77 3.97 1.86
C TYR A 187 8.38 3.75 2.38
N GLY A 188 7.99 2.48 2.50
CA GLY A 188 6.71 2.06 3.02
C GLY A 188 6.79 0.72 3.74
N ASP A 189 5.73 0.37 4.46
CA ASP A 189 5.65 -0.92 5.15
C ASP A 189 5.55 -2.08 4.15
N ASN A 190 6.27 -3.18 4.42
CA ASN A 190 6.29 -4.36 3.55
C ASN A 190 4.91 -5.00 3.34
N THR A 191 4.07 -5.00 4.37
CA THR A 191 2.72 -5.55 4.28
C THR A 191 1.87 -4.73 3.31
N ASN A 192 2.01 -3.41 3.37
CA ASN A 192 1.33 -2.49 2.47
C ASN A 192 1.81 -2.64 1.03
N LEU A 193 3.13 -2.77 0.80
CA LEU A 193 3.67 -2.99 -0.53
C LEU A 193 3.13 -4.28 -1.19
N LYS A 194 2.94 -5.36 -0.42
CA LYS A 194 2.30 -6.60 -0.90
C LYS A 194 0.85 -6.41 -1.29
N SER A 195 0.17 -5.41 -0.75
CA SER A 195 -1.20 -5.05 -1.14
C SER A 195 -1.26 -4.23 -2.43
N ILE A 196 -0.15 -3.59 -2.82
CA ILE A 196 -0.03 -2.85 -4.08
C ILE A 196 0.13 -3.82 -5.25
N ILE A 197 1.14 -4.68 -5.19
CA ILE A 197 1.41 -5.66 -6.26
C ILE A 197 2.05 -6.94 -5.71
N ARG A 198 1.61 -8.09 -6.24
CA ARG A 198 2.13 -9.41 -5.85
C ARG A 198 3.32 -9.85 -6.71
N SER A 199 4.22 -8.93 -6.98
CA SER A 199 5.46 -9.19 -7.71
C SER A 199 6.59 -8.39 -7.06
N ASN A 200 7.80 -8.96 -7.05
CA ASN A 200 8.99 -8.28 -6.54
C ASN A 200 10.15 -8.37 -7.56
N PRO A 201 10.45 -7.27 -8.26
CA PRO A 201 9.72 -6.01 -8.25
C PRO A 201 8.42 -6.07 -9.06
N GLY A 202 7.61 -5.02 -8.97
CA GLY A 202 6.47 -4.78 -9.82
C GLY A 202 6.48 -3.35 -10.35
N LEU A 203 5.74 -3.11 -11.42
CA LEU A 203 5.60 -1.79 -12.04
C LEU A 203 4.13 -1.46 -12.24
N LEU A 204 3.74 -0.22 -11.95
CA LEU A 204 2.39 0.29 -12.17
C LEU A 204 2.46 1.59 -12.95
N LEU A 205 1.56 1.75 -13.91
CA LEU A 205 1.32 3.02 -14.60
C LEU A 205 0.12 3.71 -13.98
N PHE A 206 0.28 4.95 -13.59
CA PHE A 206 -0.78 5.80 -13.09
C PHE A 206 -1.06 6.95 -14.05
N LYS A 207 -2.33 7.36 -14.14
CA LYS A 207 -2.74 8.67 -14.61
C LYS A 207 -3.41 9.38 -13.44
N LYS A 208 -2.79 10.46 -12.95
CA LYS A 208 -3.13 11.07 -11.66
C LYS A 208 -3.09 10.01 -10.55
N SER A 209 -4.22 9.67 -9.97
CA SER A 209 -4.41 8.67 -8.91
C SER A 209 -4.99 7.33 -9.40
N THR A 210 -5.34 7.24 -10.70
CA THR A 210 -5.93 6.03 -11.28
C THR A 210 -4.86 5.09 -11.80
N VAL A 211 -4.94 3.82 -11.41
CA VAL A 211 -4.09 2.76 -11.94
C VAL A 211 -4.51 2.43 -13.36
N VAL A 212 -3.64 2.67 -14.32
CA VAL A 212 -3.88 2.42 -15.75
C VAL A 212 -3.47 1.00 -16.13
N GLU A 213 -2.27 0.57 -15.69
CA GLU A 213 -1.76 -0.78 -15.97
C GLU A 213 -0.82 -1.25 -14.87
N THR A 214 -0.61 -2.59 -14.80
CA THR A 214 0.28 -3.23 -13.83
C THR A 214 1.07 -4.37 -14.46
N TRP A 215 2.38 -4.43 -14.19
CA TRP A 215 3.27 -5.46 -14.73
C TRP A 215 4.06 -6.18 -13.65
N PRO A 216 4.14 -7.51 -13.72
CA PRO A 216 5.03 -8.30 -12.86
C PRO A 216 6.49 -8.20 -13.31
N SER A 217 7.41 -8.59 -12.45
CA SER A 217 8.85 -8.63 -12.76
C SER A 217 9.25 -9.54 -13.93
N THR A 218 8.38 -10.49 -14.25
CA THR A 218 8.58 -11.47 -15.33
C THR A 218 8.18 -10.93 -16.70
N ASP A 219 7.33 -9.90 -16.73
CA ASP A 219 6.74 -9.35 -17.95
C ASP A 219 6.69 -7.81 -17.86
N LEU A 220 7.85 -7.20 -17.68
CA LEU A 220 7.99 -5.75 -17.66
C LEU A 220 7.90 -5.17 -19.07
N PRO A 221 7.17 -4.06 -19.25
CA PRO A 221 6.97 -3.45 -20.57
C PRO A 221 8.27 -2.85 -21.12
N ASP A 222 8.27 -2.56 -22.40
CA ASP A 222 9.22 -1.63 -22.99
C ASP A 222 8.63 -0.22 -23.10
N TYR A 223 9.47 0.73 -23.52
CA TYR A 223 9.08 2.12 -23.63
C TYR A 223 7.90 2.34 -24.60
N GLU A 224 7.91 1.67 -25.75
CA GLU A 224 6.89 1.81 -26.79
C GLU A 224 5.54 1.26 -26.31
N GLU A 225 5.54 0.12 -25.62
CA GLU A 225 4.33 -0.47 -25.04
C GLU A 225 3.65 0.48 -24.04
N VAL A 226 4.42 1.10 -23.15
CA VAL A 226 3.85 2.07 -22.20
C VAL A 226 3.28 3.28 -22.95
N LEU A 227 3.97 3.79 -23.99
CA LEU A 227 3.45 4.89 -24.81
C LEU A 227 2.16 4.55 -25.55
N GLU A 228 2.02 3.33 -26.06
CA GLU A 228 0.78 2.87 -26.70
C GLU A 228 -0.38 2.86 -25.71
N ILE A 229 -0.16 2.36 -24.50
CA ILE A 229 -1.16 2.35 -23.43
C ILE A 229 -1.56 3.79 -23.05
N MET A 230 -0.58 4.69 -22.91
CA MET A 230 -0.84 6.10 -22.61
C MET A 230 -1.65 6.83 -23.69
N LYS A 231 -1.48 6.46 -24.97
CA LYS A 231 -2.27 7.03 -26.08
C LYS A 231 -3.69 6.49 -26.13
N ALA A 232 -3.92 5.28 -25.62
CA ALA A 232 -5.23 4.63 -25.62
C ALA A 232 -6.14 5.06 -24.45
N HIS A 233 -5.58 5.78 -23.46
CA HIS A 233 -6.27 6.26 -22.26
C HIS A 233 -6.23 7.78 -22.12
#